data_e1f331ec160c222e032486c02f2e5616
#
_entry.id   e1f331ec160c222e032486c02f2e5616
#
_cell.length_a   1.000
_cell.length_b   1.000
_cell.length_c   1.000
_cell.angle_alpha   90.00
_cell.angle_beta   90.00
_cell.angle_gamma   90.00
#
_symmetry.space_group_name_H-M   'P 1'
#
loop_
_entity.id
_entity.type
_entity.pdbx_description
1 polymer ?
#
loop_
_entity_poly.entity_id
_entity_poly.type
_entity_poly.pdbx_seq_one_letter_code
_entity_poly.pdbx_strand_id
1 'polypeptide(L)'
;QAINRTRGDARAIAVPANISSKDELSKLVEAARKRWGKIDILVCNAASNPYFGPLSGISDEQFRKTLDNNILSTHWLAQMVAPEMAKRRDGSIIIVSSIGAFRGSPAIGAYNITKAADIQLMRNLAVELGPFNVRVNCIAPGLIRTDFSRALWESKETLEQMTKPVPLRRIGEADEIAGAAVYLASPAASFVTGQTIVIDGGATVTIGF
;
A
#
# COMPACT_ATOMS: atom_id res chain seq x y z
N GLN A 1 -11.13 6.91 15.79
CA GLN A 1 -11.47 7.18 17.22
C GLN A 1 -10.24 7.07 18.15
N ALA A 2 -9.36 6.08 18.00
CA ALA A 2 -8.18 5.90 18.87
C ALA A 2 -7.24 7.13 18.83
N ILE A 3 -6.91 7.64 17.64
CA ILE A 3 -6.02 8.81 17.48
C ILE A 3 -6.57 10.02 18.23
N ASN A 4 -7.87 10.30 18.10
CA ASN A 4 -8.49 11.46 18.75
C ASN A 4 -8.54 11.29 20.28
N ARG A 5 -8.66 10.06 20.80
CA ARG A 5 -8.62 9.80 22.24
C ARG A 5 -7.25 10.04 22.85
N THR A 6 -6.17 9.70 22.14
CA THR A 6 -4.81 9.81 22.67
C THR A 6 -4.20 11.19 22.50
N ARG A 7 -4.69 11.99 21.56
CA ARG A 7 -4.10 13.29 21.20
C ARG A 7 -4.95 14.50 21.54
N GLY A 8 -6.15 14.31 22.11
CA GLY A 8 -6.97 15.36 22.72
C GLY A 8 -7.78 16.24 21.78
N ASP A 9 -7.55 16.22 20.46
CA ASP A 9 -8.27 17.03 19.45
C ASP A 9 -8.74 16.17 18.30
N ALA A 10 -9.70 16.68 17.51
CA ALA A 10 -10.19 16.03 16.29
C ALA A 10 -9.12 16.04 15.16
N ARG A 11 -8.01 15.33 15.40
CA ARG A 11 -6.86 15.23 14.48
C ARG A 11 -7.06 14.19 13.38
N ALA A 12 -8.07 13.36 13.51
CA ALA A 12 -8.43 12.37 12.49
C ALA A 12 -9.94 12.39 12.24
N ILE A 13 -10.30 12.23 10.98
CA ILE A 13 -11.69 11.98 10.54
C ILE A 13 -11.73 10.63 9.82
N ALA A 14 -12.84 9.93 9.95
CA ALA A 14 -13.15 8.74 9.15
C ALA A 14 -14.15 9.12 8.07
N VAL A 15 -13.78 8.87 6.82
CA VAL A 15 -14.65 9.07 5.66
C VAL A 15 -14.78 7.71 4.97
N PRO A 16 -15.94 7.04 5.04
CA PRO A 16 -16.17 5.80 4.32
C PRO A 16 -16.06 6.04 2.81
N ALA A 17 -15.32 5.18 2.11
CA ALA A 17 -15.20 5.24 0.67
C ALA A 17 -14.96 3.84 0.10
N ASN A 18 -15.72 3.47 -0.93
CA ASN A 18 -15.45 2.29 -1.74
C ASN A 18 -14.32 2.63 -2.72
N ILE A 19 -13.18 1.96 -2.59
CA ILE A 19 -11.99 2.23 -3.41
C ILE A 19 -12.18 1.94 -4.90
N SER A 20 -13.20 1.16 -5.29
CA SER A 20 -13.55 0.96 -6.71
C SER A 20 -14.47 2.06 -7.27
N SER A 21 -14.82 3.08 -6.48
CA SER A 21 -15.64 4.21 -6.89
C SER A 21 -14.81 5.49 -6.92
N LYS A 22 -14.53 6.00 -8.11
CA LYS A 22 -13.79 7.26 -8.29
C LYS A 22 -14.50 8.43 -7.61
N ASP A 23 -15.84 8.45 -7.63
CA ASP A 23 -16.64 9.51 -7.01
C ASP A 23 -16.54 9.48 -5.48
N GLU A 24 -16.51 8.29 -4.86
CA GLU A 24 -16.33 8.18 -3.42
C GLU A 24 -14.90 8.56 -2.99
N LEU A 25 -13.91 8.21 -3.79
CA LEU A 25 -12.53 8.66 -3.58
C LEU A 25 -12.39 10.19 -3.73
N SER A 26 -13.10 10.79 -4.68
CA SER A 26 -13.17 12.26 -4.80
C SER A 26 -13.75 12.91 -3.54
N LYS A 27 -14.85 12.38 -3.02
CA LYS A 27 -15.46 12.86 -1.76
C LYS A 27 -14.52 12.72 -0.57
N LEU A 28 -13.74 11.63 -0.50
CA LEU A 28 -12.70 11.42 0.52
C LEU A 28 -11.63 12.51 0.46
N VAL A 29 -11.10 12.79 -0.74
CA VAL A 29 -10.09 13.83 -0.97
C VAL A 29 -10.63 15.21 -0.62
N GLU A 30 -11.85 15.52 -1.05
CA GLU A 30 -12.53 16.80 -0.75
C GLU A 30 -12.77 16.98 0.76
N ALA A 31 -13.16 15.93 1.47
CA ALA A 31 -13.35 15.98 2.91
C ALA A 31 -12.03 16.31 3.64
N ALA A 32 -10.90 15.73 3.20
CA ALA A 32 -9.58 16.04 3.74
C ALA A 32 -9.20 17.51 3.46
N ARG A 33 -9.40 17.99 2.22
CA ARG A 33 -9.14 19.38 1.85
C ARG A 33 -10.01 20.36 2.65
N LYS A 34 -11.29 20.08 2.79
CA LYS A 34 -12.20 20.90 3.58
C LYS A 34 -11.78 21.01 5.05
N ARG A 35 -11.22 19.92 5.59
CA ARG A 35 -10.84 19.85 7.01
C ARG A 35 -9.49 20.51 7.30
N TRP A 36 -8.49 20.37 6.40
CA TRP A 36 -7.10 20.78 6.65
C TRP A 36 -6.51 21.73 5.60
N GLY A 37 -7.27 22.08 4.57
CA GLY A 37 -6.87 23.04 3.53
C GLY A 37 -5.98 22.43 2.44
N LYS A 38 -5.19 21.38 2.73
CA LYS A 38 -4.27 20.74 1.80
C LYS A 38 -4.03 19.27 2.16
N ILE A 39 -3.44 18.53 1.22
CA ILE A 39 -2.95 17.17 1.44
C ILE A 39 -1.44 17.18 1.17
N ASP A 40 -0.64 16.92 2.20
CA ASP A 40 0.82 16.86 2.11
C ASP A 40 1.33 15.45 1.86
N ILE A 41 0.59 14.46 2.37
CA ILE A 41 0.96 13.04 2.30
C ILE A 41 -0.26 12.24 1.85
N LEU A 42 -0.07 11.40 0.82
CA LEU A 42 -1.03 10.40 0.40
C LEU A 42 -0.47 9.02 0.69
N VAL A 43 -1.22 8.18 1.42
CA VAL A 43 -0.88 6.76 1.62
C VAL A 43 -1.96 5.88 0.99
N CYS A 44 -1.63 5.20 -0.11
CA CYS A 44 -2.48 4.22 -0.77
C CYS A 44 -2.21 2.84 -0.16
N ASN A 45 -2.99 2.45 0.86
CA ASN A 45 -2.83 1.19 1.58
C ASN A 45 -3.94 0.18 1.29
N ALA A 46 -5.15 0.66 0.97
CA ALA A 46 -6.30 -0.21 0.75
C ALA A 46 -6.09 -1.10 -0.49
N ALA A 47 -6.40 -2.38 -0.33
CA ALA A 47 -6.34 -3.36 -1.41
C ALA A 47 -7.35 -4.48 -1.16
N SER A 48 -7.61 -5.30 -2.19
CA SER A 48 -8.42 -6.49 -2.08
C SER A 48 -7.79 -7.68 -2.82
N ASN A 49 -8.13 -8.88 -2.36
CA ASN A 49 -7.81 -10.13 -3.04
C ASN A 49 -9.04 -11.03 -3.00
N PRO A 50 -9.98 -10.89 -3.96
CA PRO A 50 -11.26 -11.59 -3.94
C PRO A 50 -11.17 -13.05 -4.35
N TYR A 51 -10.00 -13.52 -4.79
CA TYR A 51 -9.79 -14.87 -5.27
C TYR A 51 -8.54 -15.51 -4.70
N PHE A 52 -8.67 -16.74 -4.22
CA PHE A 52 -7.58 -17.57 -3.75
C PHE A 52 -7.60 -18.91 -4.50
N GLY A 53 -6.66 -19.12 -5.40
CA GLY A 53 -6.54 -20.29 -6.27
C GLY A 53 -5.63 -20.05 -7.47
N PRO A 54 -5.49 -21.04 -8.35
CA PRO A 54 -4.64 -20.92 -9.54
C PRO A 54 -5.18 -19.84 -10.49
N LEU A 55 -4.27 -19.13 -11.14
CA LEU A 55 -4.62 -18.01 -12.03
C LEU A 55 -5.54 -18.43 -13.19
N SER A 56 -5.44 -19.70 -13.63
CA SER A 56 -6.34 -20.26 -14.65
C SER A 56 -7.79 -20.42 -14.20
N GLY A 57 -8.08 -20.36 -12.91
CA GLY A 57 -9.43 -20.51 -12.35
C GLY A 57 -10.11 -19.19 -11.95
N ILE A 58 -9.41 -18.06 -12.05
CA ILE A 58 -10.00 -16.77 -11.71
C ILE A 58 -10.98 -16.33 -12.83
N SER A 59 -12.14 -15.80 -12.46
CA SER A 59 -13.04 -15.20 -13.44
C SER A 59 -12.56 -13.82 -13.91
N ASP A 60 -12.95 -13.42 -15.11
CA ASP A 60 -12.69 -12.07 -15.64
C ASP A 60 -13.22 -10.98 -14.72
N GLU A 61 -14.37 -11.18 -14.08
CA GLU A 61 -14.96 -10.24 -13.15
C GLU A 61 -14.07 -10.06 -11.90
N GLN A 62 -13.63 -11.17 -11.29
CA GLN A 62 -12.73 -11.14 -10.14
C GLN A 62 -11.38 -10.51 -10.50
N PHE A 63 -10.85 -10.82 -11.69
CA PHE A 63 -9.59 -10.25 -12.16
C PHE A 63 -9.71 -8.73 -12.35
N ARG A 64 -10.75 -8.25 -13.05
CA ARG A 64 -11.04 -6.82 -13.21
C ARG A 64 -11.24 -6.13 -11.87
N LYS A 65 -12.03 -6.73 -10.97
CA LYS A 65 -12.24 -6.19 -9.62
C LYS A 65 -10.94 -6.01 -8.86
N THR A 66 -9.99 -6.95 -9.02
CA THR A 66 -8.66 -6.84 -8.39
C THR A 66 -7.85 -5.68 -8.97
N LEU A 67 -7.90 -5.49 -10.30
CA LEU A 67 -7.24 -4.34 -10.95
C LEU A 67 -7.86 -3.01 -10.54
N ASP A 68 -9.19 -2.91 -10.56
CA ASP A 68 -9.91 -1.70 -10.19
C ASP A 68 -9.60 -1.28 -8.75
N ASN A 69 -9.68 -2.22 -7.82
CA ASN A 69 -9.43 -1.94 -6.42
C ASN A 69 -7.98 -1.60 -6.12
N ASN A 70 -7.02 -2.29 -6.72
CA ASN A 70 -5.63 -2.19 -6.29
C ASN A 70 -4.83 -1.17 -7.13
N ILE A 71 -5.16 -1.01 -8.42
CA ILE A 71 -4.40 -0.16 -9.33
C ILE A 71 -5.14 1.13 -9.67
N LEU A 72 -6.39 1.03 -10.16
CA LEU A 72 -7.11 2.22 -10.58
C LEU A 72 -7.40 3.15 -9.41
N SER A 73 -7.72 2.61 -8.22
CA SER A 73 -7.93 3.42 -7.02
C SER A 73 -6.69 4.24 -6.65
N THR A 74 -5.52 3.63 -6.67
CA THR A 74 -4.23 4.29 -6.40
C THR A 74 -3.93 5.36 -7.45
N HIS A 75 -4.14 5.05 -8.73
CA HIS A 75 -3.98 6.00 -9.82
C HIS A 75 -4.92 7.21 -9.69
N TRP A 76 -6.19 6.98 -9.41
CA TRP A 76 -7.16 8.08 -9.23
C TRP A 76 -6.81 8.98 -8.05
N LEU A 77 -6.45 8.39 -6.90
CA LEU A 77 -6.01 9.18 -5.74
C LEU A 77 -4.77 10.02 -6.06
N ALA A 78 -3.77 9.43 -6.74
CA ALA A 78 -2.60 10.17 -7.17
C ALA A 78 -2.97 11.32 -8.12
N GLN A 79 -3.83 11.08 -9.12
CA GLN A 79 -4.34 12.13 -10.03
C GLN A 79 -5.05 13.27 -9.29
N MET A 80 -5.79 12.95 -8.22
CA MET A 80 -6.54 13.97 -7.46
C MET A 80 -5.63 14.85 -6.61
N VAL A 81 -4.51 14.33 -6.07
CA VAL A 81 -3.67 15.08 -5.13
C VAL A 81 -2.38 15.62 -5.73
N ALA A 82 -1.81 14.98 -6.75
CA ALA A 82 -0.52 15.37 -7.34
C ALA A 82 -0.49 16.80 -7.89
N PRO A 83 -1.54 17.34 -8.54
CA PRO A 83 -1.50 18.71 -9.07
C PRO A 83 -1.28 19.78 -8.00
N GLU A 84 -1.90 19.64 -6.84
CA GLU A 84 -1.72 20.60 -5.73
C GLU A 84 -0.36 20.44 -5.05
N MET A 85 0.16 19.20 -4.92
CA MET A 85 1.51 18.94 -4.42
C MET A 85 2.55 19.53 -5.37
N ALA A 86 2.43 19.30 -6.67
CA ALA A 86 3.33 19.85 -7.70
C ALA A 86 3.34 21.38 -7.71
N LYS A 87 2.17 22.02 -7.58
CA LYS A 87 2.06 23.50 -7.50
C LYS A 87 2.79 24.06 -6.28
N ARG A 88 2.73 23.38 -5.15
CA ARG A 88 3.44 23.78 -3.92
C ARG A 88 4.92 23.40 -3.93
N ARG A 89 5.32 22.52 -4.84
CA ARG A 89 6.64 21.87 -4.87
C ARG A 89 6.96 21.12 -3.56
N ASP A 90 5.94 20.47 -2.99
CA ASP A 90 6.04 19.73 -1.74
C ASP A 90 4.94 18.66 -1.66
N GLY A 91 5.34 17.41 -1.41
CA GLY A 91 4.43 16.28 -1.24
C GLY A 91 5.13 14.93 -1.16
N SER A 92 4.44 13.97 -0.53
CA SER A 92 4.88 12.58 -0.47
C SER A 92 3.73 11.63 -0.76
N ILE A 93 3.90 10.75 -1.74
CA ILE A 93 2.95 9.69 -2.09
C ILE A 93 3.60 8.35 -1.73
N ILE A 94 2.91 7.54 -0.94
CA ILE A 94 3.37 6.24 -0.46
C ILE A 94 2.36 5.19 -0.91
N ILE A 95 2.81 4.21 -1.67
CA ILE A 95 1.97 3.10 -2.15
C ILE A 95 2.37 1.83 -1.39
N VAL A 96 1.41 1.17 -0.75
CA VAL A 96 1.66 -0.09 -0.06
C VAL A 96 1.44 -1.25 -1.04
N SER A 97 2.55 -1.78 -1.54
CA SER A 97 2.62 -2.93 -2.40
C SER A 97 2.68 -4.24 -1.58
N SER A 98 3.49 -5.19 -1.93
CA SER A 98 3.71 -6.48 -1.25
C SER A 98 5.00 -7.12 -1.77
N ILE A 99 5.62 -8.02 -0.99
CA ILE A 99 6.64 -8.93 -1.52
C ILE A 99 6.09 -9.86 -2.63
N GLY A 100 4.77 -10.01 -2.73
CA GLY A 100 4.12 -10.67 -3.86
C GLY A 100 4.45 -10.04 -5.22
N ALA A 101 4.85 -8.77 -5.25
CA ALA A 101 5.32 -8.08 -6.45
C ALA A 101 6.61 -8.69 -7.06
N PHE A 102 7.38 -9.42 -6.25
CA PHE A 102 8.69 -9.99 -6.63
C PHE A 102 8.66 -11.51 -6.81
N ARG A 103 7.50 -12.14 -6.62
CA ARG A 103 7.36 -13.60 -6.61
C ARG A 103 6.13 -14.07 -7.38
N GLY A 104 6.23 -15.26 -7.96
CA GLY A 104 5.06 -16.02 -8.39
C GLY A 104 4.32 -16.64 -7.19
N SER A 105 3.03 -16.93 -7.38
CA SER A 105 2.22 -17.67 -6.40
C SER A 105 1.21 -18.55 -7.13
N PRO A 106 1.01 -19.80 -6.70
CA PRO A 106 -0.02 -20.66 -7.25
C PRO A 106 -1.43 -20.27 -6.80
N ALA A 107 -1.58 -19.34 -5.84
CA ALA A 107 -2.86 -19.09 -5.19
C ALA A 107 -3.32 -17.62 -5.21
N ILE A 108 -2.42 -16.65 -5.41
CA ILE A 108 -2.73 -15.20 -5.38
C ILE A 108 -2.14 -14.47 -6.60
N GLY A 109 -2.14 -15.13 -7.77
CA GLY A 109 -1.48 -14.60 -8.97
C GLY A 109 -1.99 -13.24 -9.41
N ALA A 110 -3.31 -13.03 -9.45
CA ALA A 110 -3.91 -11.74 -9.83
C ALA A 110 -3.52 -10.61 -8.86
N TYR A 111 -3.54 -10.89 -7.55
CA TYR A 111 -3.07 -9.94 -6.54
C TYR A 111 -1.60 -9.57 -6.76
N ASN A 112 -0.72 -10.56 -6.98
CA ASN A 112 0.70 -10.32 -7.22
C ASN A 112 0.94 -9.45 -8.47
N ILE A 113 0.16 -9.65 -9.53
CA ILE A 113 0.20 -8.80 -10.73
C ILE A 113 -0.10 -7.35 -10.35
N THR A 114 -1.14 -7.10 -9.55
CA THR A 114 -1.46 -5.73 -9.14
C THR A 114 -0.37 -5.13 -8.25
N LYS A 115 0.25 -5.92 -7.39
CA LYS A 115 1.32 -5.43 -6.51
C LYS A 115 2.63 -5.15 -7.28
N ALA A 116 2.90 -5.87 -8.35
CA ALA A 116 3.97 -5.52 -9.29
C ALA A 116 3.64 -4.25 -10.07
N ALA A 117 2.39 -4.09 -10.50
CA ALA A 117 1.92 -2.87 -11.17
C ALA A 117 1.98 -1.64 -10.25
N ASP A 118 1.71 -1.76 -8.94
CA ASP A 118 1.91 -0.69 -7.94
C ASP A 118 3.34 -0.14 -7.98
N ILE A 119 4.34 -1.02 -8.04
CA ILE A 119 5.76 -0.62 -8.10
C ILE A 119 6.06 0.12 -9.40
N GLN A 120 5.52 -0.32 -10.52
CA GLN A 120 5.74 0.37 -11.79
C GLN A 120 4.98 1.70 -11.86
N LEU A 121 3.76 1.76 -11.34
CA LEU A 121 3.00 3.01 -11.21
C LEU A 121 3.78 4.03 -10.35
N MET A 122 4.31 3.60 -9.21
CA MET A 122 5.15 4.42 -8.34
C MET A 122 6.35 5.00 -9.10
N ARG A 123 7.08 4.17 -9.88
CA ARG A 123 8.26 4.62 -10.65
C ARG A 123 7.90 5.68 -11.67
N ASN A 124 6.79 5.49 -12.39
CA ASN A 124 6.32 6.44 -13.39
C ASN A 124 5.94 7.78 -12.72
N LEU A 125 5.19 7.73 -11.61
CA LEU A 125 4.83 8.92 -10.84
C LEU A 125 6.07 9.63 -10.24
N ALA A 126 7.07 8.87 -9.80
CA ALA A 126 8.31 9.45 -9.27
C ALA A 126 9.09 10.24 -10.35
N VAL A 127 9.14 9.73 -11.57
CA VAL A 127 9.77 10.42 -12.72
C VAL A 127 8.97 11.66 -13.11
N GLU A 128 7.64 11.54 -13.18
CA GLU A 128 6.74 12.62 -13.59
C GLU A 128 6.72 13.77 -12.57
N LEU A 129 6.68 13.45 -11.28
CA LEU A 129 6.47 14.41 -10.21
C LEU A 129 7.78 14.90 -9.55
N GLY A 130 8.88 14.20 -9.74
CA GLY A 130 10.19 14.57 -9.21
C GLY A 130 10.65 15.99 -9.54
N PRO A 131 10.50 16.50 -10.79
CA PRO A 131 10.82 17.89 -11.15
C PRO A 131 10.06 18.93 -10.31
N PHE A 132 8.95 18.54 -9.71
CA PHE A 132 8.12 19.38 -8.83
C PHE A 132 8.38 19.12 -7.34
N ASN A 133 9.46 18.42 -6.99
CA ASN A 133 9.81 18.07 -5.60
C ASN A 133 8.71 17.28 -4.87
N VAL A 134 7.95 16.46 -5.58
CA VAL A 134 7.00 15.49 -5.02
C VAL A 134 7.62 14.10 -5.09
N ARG A 135 7.74 13.47 -3.93
CA ARG A 135 8.36 12.15 -3.81
C ARG A 135 7.30 11.04 -3.88
N VAL A 136 7.58 9.97 -4.59
CA VAL A 136 6.67 8.82 -4.71
C VAL A 136 7.48 7.56 -4.44
N ASN A 137 7.04 6.76 -3.44
CA ASN A 137 7.75 5.54 -3.04
C ASN A 137 6.76 4.42 -2.72
N CYS A 138 7.27 3.19 -2.71
CA CYS A 138 6.53 2.01 -2.29
C CYS A 138 7.07 1.44 -0.96
N ILE A 139 6.17 0.81 -0.21
CA ILE A 139 6.51 -0.14 0.84
C ILE A 139 6.04 -1.52 0.36
N ALA A 140 6.86 -2.54 0.49
CA ALA A 140 6.53 -3.92 0.14
C ALA A 140 6.61 -4.81 1.40
N PRO A 141 5.51 -4.95 2.14
CA PRO A 141 5.46 -5.81 3.32
C PRO A 141 5.55 -7.29 2.97
N GLY A 142 6.13 -8.08 3.88
CA GLY A 142 5.95 -9.52 3.96
C GLY A 142 4.58 -9.90 4.55
N LEU A 143 4.51 -11.07 5.19
CA LEU A 143 3.31 -11.46 5.93
C LEU A 143 3.24 -10.67 7.24
N ILE A 144 2.19 -9.87 7.37
CA ILE A 144 1.93 -8.99 8.52
C ILE A 144 0.64 -9.42 9.20
N ARG A 145 0.60 -9.40 10.54
CA ARG A 145 -0.57 -9.74 11.34
C ARG A 145 -1.66 -8.66 11.18
N THR A 146 -2.63 -8.94 10.34
CA THR A 146 -3.79 -8.07 10.05
C THR A 146 -5.02 -8.92 9.76
N ASP A 147 -6.20 -8.32 9.80
CA ASP A 147 -7.43 -9.01 9.40
C ASP A 147 -7.38 -9.48 7.94
N PHE A 148 -6.74 -8.71 7.05
CA PHE A 148 -6.58 -9.08 5.64
C PHE A 148 -5.83 -10.40 5.43
N SER A 149 -4.85 -10.68 6.26
CA SER A 149 -4.00 -11.89 6.19
C SER A 149 -4.40 -12.98 7.18
N ARG A 150 -5.53 -12.83 7.90
CA ARG A 150 -5.94 -13.71 9.01
C ARG A 150 -5.89 -15.19 8.66
N ALA A 151 -6.38 -15.58 7.49
CA ALA A 151 -6.39 -16.97 7.04
C ALA A 151 -4.97 -17.61 6.96
N LEU A 152 -3.90 -16.79 6.87
CA LEU A 152 -2.51 -17.26 6.77
C LEU A 152 -1.80 -17.38 8.12
N TRP A 153 -2.39 -16.90 9.22
CA TRP A 153 -1.76 -16.93 10.54
C TRP A 153 -2.67 -17.39 11.69
N GLU A 154 -3.98 -17.56 11.44
CA GLU A 154 -4.92 -18.01 12.47
C GLU A 154 -4.66 -19.47 12.90
N SER A 155 -4.27 -20.33 11.97
CA SER A 155 -3.87 -21.70 12.25
C SER A 155 -2.36 -21.75 12.59
N LYS A 156 -2.03 -22.40 13.72
CA LYS A 156 -0.62 -22.60 14.15
C LYS A 156 0.20 -23.32 13.09
N GLU A 157 -0.36 -24.36 12.49
CA GLU A 157 0.30 -25.15 11.44
C GLU A 157 0.63 -24.30 10.21
N THR A 158 -0.36 -23.52 9.71
CA THR A 158 -0.18 -22.60 8.58
C THR A 158 0.87 -21.55 8.91
N LEU A 159 0.80 -20.98 10.11
CA LEU A 159 1.75 -19.96 10.57
C LEU A 159 3.20 -20.51 10.60
N GLU A 160 3.41 -21.70 11.13
CA GLU A 160 4.72 -22.37 11.16
C GLU A 160 5.26 -22.60 9.76
N GLN A 161 4.42 -23.09 8.83
CA GLN A 161 4.80 -23.26 7.43
C GLN A 161 5.19 -21.93 6.75
N MET A 162 4.42 -20.89 6.98
CA MET A 162 4.66 -19.56 6.38
C MET A 162 5.89 -18.87 6.96
N THR A 163 6.23 -19.12 8.23
CA THR A 163 7.37 -18.47 8.89
C THR A 163 8.66 -19.24 8.81
N LYS A 164 8.60 -20.55 8.52
CA LYS A 164 9.78 -21.42 8.39
C LYS A 164 10.83 -20.89 7.39
N PRO A 165 10.47 -20.36 6.20
CA PRO A 165 11.45 -19.81 5.26
C PRO A 165 11.89 -18.38 5.60
N VAL A 166 11.22 -17.69 6.54
CA VAL A 166 11.53 -16.31 6.91
C VAL A 166 12.74 -16.27 7.85
N PRO A 167 13.83 -15.54 7.58
CA PRO A 167 14.99 -15.44 8.45
C PRO A 167 14.66 -15.07 9.90
N LEU A 168 13.78 -14.09 10.12
CA LEU A 168 13.36 -13.70 11.47
C LEU A 168 12.37 -14.67 12.14
N ARG A 169 11.95 -15.76 11.44
CA ARG A 169 11.12 -16.86 11.97
C ARG A 169 9.80 -16.41 12.58
N ARG A 170 9.26 -15.30 12.14
CA ARG A 170 7.96 -14.76 12.58
C ARG A 170 7.29 -13.96 11.46
N ILE A 171 6.01 -13.69 11.64
CA ILE A 171 5.32 -12.65 10.85
C ILE A 171 5.63 -11.28 11.45
N GLY A 172 5.44 -10.22 10.65
CA GLY A 172 5.57 -8.84 11.12
C GLY A 172 4.29 -8.33 11.77
N GLU A 173 4.43 -7.24 12.51
CA GLU A 173 3.32 -6.49 13.09
C GLU A 173 3.09 -5.18 12.31
N ALA A 174 1.86 -4.63 12.36
CA ALA A 174 1.51 -3.43 11.60
C ALA A 174 2.40 -2.22 11.92
N ASP A 175 2.81 -2.07 13.17
CA ASP A 175 3.67 -0.97 13.63
C ASP A 175 5.08 -1.04 13.01
N GLU A 176 5.55 -2.24 12.63
CA GLU A 176 6.84 -2.41 11.94
C GLU A 176 6.80 -1.88 10.49
N ILE A 177 5.61 -1.80 9.90
CA ILE A 177 5.40 -1.18 8.59
C ILE A 177 5.22 0.33 8.72
N ALA A 178 4.54 0.77 9.79
CA ALA A 178 4.26 2.19 10.04
C ALA A 178 5.54 3.04 10.15
N GLY A 179 6.63 2.50 10.70
CA GLY A 179 7.92 3.18 10.79
C GLY A 179 8.46 3.62 9.43
N ALA A 180 8.36 2.77 8.41
CA ALA A 180 8.77 3.13 7.05
C ALA A 180 7.85 4.18 6.42
N ALA A 181 6.55 4.12 6.67
CA ALA A 181 5.61 5.14 6.20
C ALA A 181 5.94 6.51 6.82
N VAL A 182 6.23 6.56 8.12
CA VAL A 182 6.67 7.79 8.82
C VAL A 182 7.98 8.31 8.22
N TYR A 183 8.97 7.44 7.99
CA TYR A 183 10.22 7.82 7.35
C TYR A 183 9.99 8.42 5.97
N LEU A 184 9.26 7.74 5.08
CA LEU A 184 8.98 8.20 3.72
C LEU A 184 8.14 9.48 3.67
N ALA A 185 7.28 9.70 4.66
CA ALA A 185 6.48 10.91 4.81
C ALA A 185 7.29 12.12 5.33
N SER A 186 8.43 11.87 5.99
CA SER A 186 9.21 12.90 6.69
C SER A 186 10.31 13.52 5.83
N PRO A 187 10.89 14.67 6.26
CA PRO A 187 12.08 15.26 5.64
C PRO A 187 13.32 14.37 5.65
N ALA A 188 13.38 13.36 6.53
CA ALA A 188 14.48 12.38 6.54
C ALA A 188 14.59 11.59 5.22
N ALA A 189 13.49 11.49 4.46
CA ALA A 189 13.45 10.87 3.13
C ALA A 189 13.50 11.91 1.97
N SER A 190 13.99 13.11 2.18
CA SER A 190 13.97 14.20 1.19
C SER A 190 14.70 13.87 -0.12
N PHE A 191 15.64 12.93 -0.11
CA PHE A 191 16.34 12.45 -1.31
C PHE A 191 15.95 11.03 -1.72
N VAL A 192 14.76 10.56 -1.27
CA VAL A 192 14.23 9.22 -1.55
C VAL A 192 12.97 9.33 -2.40
N THR A 193 13.06 8.94 -3.66
CA THR A 193 11.92 8.83 -4.59
C THR A 193 12.15 7.68 -5.57
N GLY A 194 11.09 7.05 -6.06
CA GLY A 194 11.16 5.91 -6.95
C GLY A 194 11.64 4.61 -6.31
N GLN A 195 11.67 4.52 -4.97
CA GLN A 195 12.19 3.38 -4.23
C GLN A 195 11.09 2.50 -3.66
N THR A 196 11.42 1.22 -3.51
CA THR A 196 10.57 0.24 -2.82
C THR A 196 11.31 -0.26 -1.59
N ILE A 197 10.77 0.02 -0.40
CA ILE A 197 11.31 -0.49 0.86
C ILE A 197 10.63 -1.82 1.18
N VAL A 198 11.40 -2.90 1.14
CA VAL A 198 10.94 -4.24 1.51
C VAL A 198 11.04 -4.41 3.02
N ILE A 199 9.93 -4.85 3.66
CA ILE A 199 9.87 -5.10 5.10
C ILE A 199 9.20 -6.45 5.31
N ASP A 200 9.99 -7.51 5.35
CA ASP A 200 9.50 -8.89 5.20
C ASP A 200 10.21 -9.90 6.10
N GLY A 201 11.01 -9.44 7.05
CA GLY A 201 11.81 -10.32 7.92
C GLY A 201 12.86 -11.14 7.18
N GLY A 202 13.25 -10.71 5.96
CA GLY A 202 14.21 -11.38 5.10
C GLY A 202 13.59 -12.43 4.17
N ALA A 203 12.27 -12.52 4.07
CA ALA A 203 11.58 -13.54 3.28
C ALA A 203 11.92 -13.50 1.79
N THR A 204 12.31 -12.36 1.21
CA THR A 204 12.67 -12.24 -0.20
C THR A 204 14.14 -12.51 -0.51
N VAL A 205 15.01 -12.56 0.49
CA VAL A 205 16.46 -12.81 0.29
C VAL A 205 16.87 -14.26 0.49
N THR A 206 15.91 -15.13 0.84
CA THR A 206 16.15 -16.58 0.98
C THR A 206 15.67 -17.32 -0.26
N ILE A 207 16.41 -18.38 -0.62
CA ILE A 207 16.04 -19.31 -1.71
C ILE A 207 15.17 -20.48 -1.23
N GLY A 208 14.72 -20.44 0.02
CA GLY A 208 13.79 -21.42 0.61
C GLY A 208 14.29 -22.88 0.46
N PHE A 209 15.05 -23.37 1.41
CA PHE A 209 15.32 -24.79 1.60
C PHE A 209 14.41 -25.36 2.66
#